data_e0e0d46d2231b5475e06ed8cbc1177ab
#
_entry.id   e0e0d46d2231b5475e06ed8cbc1177ab
#
_cell.length_a   1.000
_cell.length_b   1.000
_cell.length_c   1.000
_cell.angle_alpha   90.00
_cell.angle_beta   90.00
_cell.angle_gamma   90.00
#
_symmetry.space_group_name_H-M   'P 1'
#
loop_
_entity.id
_entity.type
_entity.pdbx_description
1 polymer ?
#
loop_
_entity_poly.entity_id
_entity_poly.type
_entity_poly.pdbx_seq_one_letter_code
_entity_poly.pdbx_strand_id
1 'polypeptide(L)'
;IFGKNCRLVEPVNIYGCKIGNSVFIGPFVEIQKNSKIGDNTRIQSHSFICEKVSIGKKCFISHGTMFVNDLVKSGKINRNSKQFKKTIIGNNVTIGSNTTILPIKISNNIVVGAGSTVTKDLNIKGIYAGNPAKLIRQL
;
A
#
# COMPACT_ATOMS: atom_id res chain seq x y z
N ILE A 1 9.01 -10.95 9.94
CA ILE A 1 9.03 -10.66 11.39
C ILE A 1 7.73 -9.94 11.75
N PHE A 2 7.01 -10.46 12.72
CA PHE A 2 5.75 -9.89 13.21
C PHE A 2 5.96 -9.22 14.57
N GLY A 3 5.34 -8.06 14.75
CA GLY A 3 5.18 -7.44 16.05
C GLY A 3 4.17 -8.17 16.93
N LYS A 4 3.87 -7.58 18.07
CA LYS A 4 2.93 -8.15 19.06
C LYS A 4 1.48 -7.90 18.63
N ASN A 5 0.59 -8.80 19.07
CA ASN A 5 -0.87 -8.65 18.92
C ASN A 5 -1.35 -8.50 17.48
N CYS A 6 -0.63 -9.08 16.52
CA CYS A 6 -1.09 -9.12 15.13
C CYS A 6 -2.18 -10.17 14.95
N ARG A 7 -3.15 -9.87 14.07
CA ARG A 7 -4.22 -10.79 13.71
C ARG A 7 -4.19 -11.04 12.21
N LEU A 8 -4.02 -12.31 11.84
CA LEU A 8 -4.05 -12.76 10.46
C LEU A 8 -5.26 -13.66 10.24
N VAL A 9 -5.94 -13.46 9.12
CA VAL A 9 -7.00 -14.36 8.66
C VAL A 9 -6.47 -15.11 7.44
N GLU A 10 -6.16 -16.38 7.63
CA GLU A 10 -5.61 -17.24 6.55
C GLU A 10 -6.67 -17.58 5.49
N PRO A 11 -6.24 -17.89 4.24
CA PRO A 11 -4.85 -18.02 3.82
C PRO A 11 -4.21 -16.66 3.48
N VAL A 12 -2.93 -16.51 3.77
CA VAL A 12 -2.10 -15.35 3.42
C VAL A 12 -0.75 -15.81 2.89
N ASN A 13 -0.11 -14.98 2.06
CA ASN A 13 1.26 -15.20 1.60
C ASN A 13 2.13 -14.03 2.03
N ILE A 14 2.87 -14.21 3.13
CA ILE A 14 3.68 -13.14 3.75
C ILE A 14 5.09 -13.65 3.94
N TYR A 15 6.05 -12.97 3.33
CA TYR A 15 7.45 -13.39 3.43
C TYR A 15 8.43 -12.23 3.36
N GLY A 16 9.52 -12.32 4.12
CA GLY A 16 10.66 -11.40 4.04
C GLY A 16 10.36 -9.94 4.36
N CYS A 17 9.28 -9.65 5.08
CA CYS A 17 8.83 -8.31 5.41
C CYS A 17 8.85 -8.06 6.93
N LYS A 18 8.64 -6.80 7.32
CA LYS A 18 8.52 -6.38 8.73
C LYS A 18 7.11 -5.87 8.99
N ILE A 19 6.44 -6.51 9.93
CA ILE A 19 5.07 -6.16 10.35
C ILE A 19 5.15 -5.60 11.77
N GLY A 20 4.58 -4.42 11.97
CA GLY A 20 4.53 -3.77 13.28
C GLY A 20 3.58 -4.43 14.26
N ASN A 21 3.27 -3.73 15.35
CA ASN A 21 2.38 -4.22 16.40
C ASN A 21 0.90 -3.97 16.04
N SER A 22 0.03 -4.86 16.51
CA SER A 22 -1.43 -4.70 16.37
C SER A 22 -1.91 -4.50 14.93
N VAL A 23 -1.25 -5.16 13.99
CA VAL A 23 -1.60 -5.13 12.57
C VAL A 23 -2.65 -6.20 12.28
N PHE A 24 -3.66 -5.84 11.50
CA PHE A 24 -4.66 -6.76 10.97
C PHE A 24 -4.36 -7.05 9.50
N ILE A 25 -4.36 -8.32 9.13
CA ILE A 25 -4.19 -8.77 7.74
C ILE A 25 -5.31 -9.74 7.41
N GLY A 26 -6.15 -9.35 6.45
CA GLY A 26 -7.27 -10.15 5.97
C GLY A 26 -6.84 -11.32 5.07
N PRO A 27 -7.80 -12.19 4.70
CA PRO A 27 -7.49 -13.37 3.88
C PRO A 27 -7.09 -12.99 2.46
N PHE A 28 -6.30 -13.86 1.82
CA PHE A 28 -5.84 -13.72 0.45
C PHE A 28 -4.96 -12.47 0.22
N VAL A 29 -4.32 -11.96 1.27
CA VAL A 29 -3.32 -10.88 1.16
C VAL A 29 -1.97 -11.50 0.85
N GLU A 30 -1.23 -10.87 -0.06
CA GLU A 30 0.19 -11.14 -0.28
C GLU A 30 1.02 -9.92 0.12
N ILE A 31 2.07 -10.14 0.93
CA ILE A 31 3.05 -9.12 1.30
C ILE A 31 4.43 -9.68 1.00
N GLN A 32 5.12 -9.06 0.06
CA GLN A 32 6.42 -9.53 -0.42
C GLN A 32 7.58 -9.01 0.45
N LYS A 33 8.75 -9.58 0.21
CA LYS A 33 10.00 -9.23 0.91
C LYS A 33 10.35 -7.75 0.81
N ASN A 34 11.13 -7.26 1.75
CA ASN A 34 11.59 -5.87 1.80
C ASN A 34 10.47 -4.83 1.94
N SER A 35 9.28 -5.25 2.35
CA SER A 35 8.17 -4.37 2.67
C SER A 35 8.06 -4.15 4.16
N LYS A 36 7.44 -3.05 4.57
CA LYS A 36 7.24 -2.67 5.98
C LYS A 36 5.81 -2.22 6.20
N ILE A 37 5.18 -2.70 7.27
CA ILE A 37 3.83 -2.30 7.68
C ILE A 37 3.92 -1.74 9.10
N GLY A 38 3.49 -0.51 9.29
CA GLY A 38 3.51 0.17 10.60
C GLY A 38 2.43 -0.30 11.55
N ASP A 39 2.58 0.07 12.82
CA ASP A 39 1.69 -0.34 13.90
C ASP A 39 0.23 0.07 13.65
N ASN A 40 -0.70 -0.72 14.13
CA ASN A 40 -2.15 -0.46 14.06
C ASN A 40 -2.70 -0.27 12.62
N THR A 41 -1.99 -0.74 11.63
CA THR A 41 -2.44 -0.71 10.23
C THR A 41 -3.31 -1.93 9.94
N ARG A 42 -4.32 -1.74 9.11
CA ARG A 42 -5.23 -2.80 8.67
C ARG A 42 -5.11 -2.97 7.17
N ILE A 43 -4.86 -4.20 6.73
CA ILE A 43 -4.80 -4.58 5.31
C ILE A 43 -5.92 -5.56 5.05
N GLN A 44 -6.88 -5.17 4.21
CA GLN A 44 -8.05 -5.96 3.94
C GLN A 44 -7.81 -7.00 2.85
N SER A 45 -8.74 -7.93 2.72
CA SER A 45 -8.62 -9.09 1.84
C SER A 45 -8.25 -8.75 0.39
N HIS A 46 -7.53 -9.65 -0.25
CA HIS A 46 -7.14 -9.57 -1.66
C HIS A 46 -6.21 -8.40 -2.01
N SER A 47 -5.59 -7.75 -1.03
CA SER A 47 -4.60 -6.72 -1.29
C SER A 47 -3.24 -7.33 -1.62
N PHE A 48 -2.53 -6.70 -2.54
CA PHE A 48 -1.19 -7.09 -2.95
C PHE A 48 -0.18 -5.99 -2.61
N ILE A 49 0.74 -6.30 -1.71
CA ILE A 49 1.82 -5.41 -1.29
C ILE A 49 3.12 -5.98 -1.87
N CYS A 50 3.58 -5.36 -2.96
CA CYS A 50 4.80 -5.81 -3.63
C CYS A 50 6.07 -5.41 -2.89
N GLU A 51 7.23 -5.85 -3.38
CA GLU A 51 8.52 -5.49 -2.80
C GLU A 51 8.71 -3.97 -2.72
N LYS A 52 9.42 -3.52 -1.68
CA LYS A 52 9.82 -2.12 -1.45
C LYS A 52 8.65 -1.16 -1.18
N VAL A 53 7.54 -1.67 -0.68
CA VAL A 53 6.44 -0.86 -0.18
C VAL A 53 6.60 -0.65 1.32
N SER A 54 6.56 0.61 1.75
CA SER A 54 6.54 0.99 3.17
C SER A 54 5.22 1.66 3.48
N ILE A 55 4.45 1.09 4.40
CA ILE A 55 3.17 1.63 4.86
C ILE A 55 3.34 2.06 6.32
N GLY A 56 2.94 3.28 6.62
CA GLY A 56 3.05 3.86 7.95
C GLY A 56 2.07 3.26 8.96
N LYS A 57 1.90 3.98 10.07
CA LYS A 57 1.04 3.58 11.19
C LYS A 57 -0.41 4.01 10.98
N LYS A 58 -1.35 3.27 11.59
CA LYS A 58 -2.77 3.61 11.59
C LYS A 58 -3.36 3.82 10.19
N CYS A 59 -2.86 3.07 9.22
CA CYS A 59 -3.39 3.09 7.86
C CYS A 59 -4.52 2.08 7.68
N PHE A 60 -5.39 2.37 6.73
CA PHE A 60 -6.43 1.44 6.29
C PHE A 60 -6.27 1.18 4.80
N ILE A 61 -5.84 -0.01 4.45
CA ILE A 61 -5.66 -0.46 3.06
C ILE A 61 -6.84 -1.36 2.75
N SER A 62 -7.79 -0.82 1.96
CA SER A 62 -9.04 -1.52 1.67
C SER A 62 -8.86 -2.70 0.73
N HIS A 63 -9.94 -3.45 0.55
CA HIS A 63 -9.96 -4.71 -0.21
C HIS A 63 -9.46 -4.54 -1.64
N GLY A 64 -8.60 -5.45 -2.09
CA GLY A 64 -8.15 -5.46 -3.46
C GLY A 64 -7.23 -4.30 -3.86
N THR A 65 -6.58 -3.63 -2.92
CA THR A 65 -5.58 -2.60 -3.25
C THR A 65 -4.34 -3.25 -3.84
N MET A 66 -3.88 -2.75 -5.00
CA MET A 66 -2.75 -3.29 -5.74
C MET A 66 -1.61 -2.30 -5.80
N PHE A 67 -0.45 -2.66 -5.26
CA PHE A 67 0.78 -1.88 -5.37
C PHE A 67 1.61 -2.37 -6.55
N VAL A 68 2.23 -1.44 -7.28
CA VAL A 68 3.06 -1.70 -8.45
C VAL A 68 4.47 -1.17 -8.18
N ASN A 69 5.51 -1.91 -8.52
CA ASN A 69 6.90 -1.49 -8.32
C ASN A 69 7.74 -1.49 -9.62
N ASP A 70 7.18 -1.96 -10.72
CA ASP A 70 7.81 -1.91 -12.04
C ASP A 70 6.93 -1.10 -13.00
N LEU A 71 7.45 0.04 -13.46
CA LEU A 71 6.74 0.91 -14.38
C LEU A 71 6.85 0.47 -15.85
N VAL A 72 7.62 -0.57 -16.12
CA VAL A 72 7.81 -1.15 -17.47
C VAL A 72 8.17 -0.09 -18.53
N LYS A 73 8.91 0.95 -18.13
CA LYS A 73 9.22 2.11 -18.98
C LYS A 73 9.95 1.75 -20.29
N SER A 74 10.72 0.68 -20.29
CA SER A 74 11.40 0.19 -21.49
C SER A 74 10.53 -0.69 -22.38
N GLY A 75 9.26 -0.89 -22.02
CA GLY A 75 8.37 -1.86 -22.67
C GLY A 75 8.67 -3.32 -22.28
N LYS A 76 9.60 -3.53 -21.35
CA LYS A 76 9.99 -4.87 -20.87
C LYS A 76 9.95 -4.90 -19.34
N ILE A 77 9.47 -6.00 -18.78
CA ILE A 77 9.46 -6.19 -17.32
C ILE A 77 10.88 -6.26 -16.78
N ASN A 78 11.09 -5.70 -15.61
CA ASN A 78 12.34 -5.84 -14.86
C ASN A 78 12.34 -7.16 -14.10
N ARG A 79 13.33 -8.01 -14.38
CA ARG A 79 13.51 -9.29 -13.68
C ARG A 79 14.41 -9.17 -12.45
N ASN A 80 15.05 -8.01 -12.27
CA ASN A 80 15.95 -7.74 -11.16
C ASN A 80 15.27 -6.79 -10.17
N SER A 81 15.05 -7.26 -8.95
CA SER A 81 14.42 -6.48 -7.88
C SER A 81 15.17 -5.19 -7.54
N LYS A 82 16.46 -5.07 -7.88
CA LYS A 82 17.22 -3.82 -7.72
C LYS A 82 16.64 -2.66 -8.53
N GLN A 83 15.97 -2.95 -9.62
CA GLN A 83 15.34 -1.97 -10.50
C GLN A 83 13.93 -1.56 -10.07
N PHE A 84 13.33 -2.27 -9.12
CA PHE A 84 12.02 -1.92 -8.59
C PHE A 84 12.07 -0.61 -7.81
N LYS A 85 11.04 0.20 -7.97
CA LYS A 85 10.92 1.51 -7.30
C LYS A 85 10.18 1.37 -5.98
N LYS A 86 10.51 2.26 -5.04
CA LYS A 86 9.89 2.31 -3.71
C LYS A 86 8.53 3.00 -3.76
N THR A 87 7.61 2.51 -2.93
CA THR A 87 6.37 3.21 -2.58
C THR A 87 6.39 3.53 -1.10
N ILE A 88 6.07 4.75 -0.73
CA ILE A 88 6.04 5.20 0.66
C ILE A 88 4.65 5.75 0.98
N ILE A 89 3.95 5.09 1.88
CA ILE A 89 2.67 5.54 2.41
C ILE A 89 2.91 6.06 3.84
N GLY A 90 2.49 7.29 4.09
CA GLY A 90 2.61 7.92 5.40
C GLY A 90 1.70 7.30 6.47
N ASN A 91 1.47 8.05 7.54
CA ASN A 91 0.61 7.63 8.65
C ASN A 91 -0.83 8.12 8.45
N ASN A 92 -1.78 7.40 9.03
CA ASN A 92 -3.21 7.76 8.95
C ASN A 92 -3.72 7.92 7.52
N VAL A 93 -3.28 7.05 6.63
CA VAL A 93 -3.70 7.05 5.22
C VAL A 93 -4.77 5.99 5.03
N THR A 94 -5.86 6.36 4.37
CA THR A 94 -6.92 5.44 3.96
C THR A 94 -6.89 5.27 2.45
N ILE A 95 -6.80 4.04 1.98
CA ILE A 95 -6.82 3.73 0.54
C ILE A 95 -8.07 2.89 0.26
N GLY A 96 -8.93 3.40 -0.60
CA GLY A 96 -10.19 2.76 -0.97
C GLY A 96 -10.00 1.47 -1.76
N SER A 97 -11.03 0.64 -1.78
CA SER A 97 -11.01 -0.67 -2.43
C SER A 97 -10.68 -0.58 -3.92
N ASN A 98 -9.97 -1.58 -4.43
CA ASN A 98 -9.59 -1.70 -5.85
C ASN A 98 -8.79 -0.50 -6.37
N THR A 99 -8.03 0.15 -5.52
CA THR A 99 -7.10 1.22 -5.91
C THR A 99 -5.79 0.62 -6.38
N THR A 100 -5.21 1.17 -7.44
CA THR A 100 -3.88 0.83 -7.91
C THR A 100 -2.91 1.94 -7.51
N ILE A 101 -1.82 1.59 -6.85
CA ILE A 101 -0.79 2.52 -6.38
C ILE A 101 0.51 2.26 -7.13
N LEU A 102 0.93 3.23 -7.92
CA LEU A 102 2.24 3.21 -8.57
C LEU A 102 3.34 3.57 -7.55
N PRO A 103 4.63 3.37 -7.87
CA PRO A 103 5.73 3.70 -6.94
C PRO A 103 5.86 5.22 -6.76
N ILE A 104 5.14 5.73 -5.78
CA ILE A 104 5.01 7.14 -5.42
C ILE A 104 5.00 7.29 -3.90
N LYS A 105 4.88 8.52 -3.45
CA LYS A 105 4.74 8.85 -2.02
C LYS A 105 3.35 9.43 -1.75
N ILE A 106 2.70 8.92 -0.72
CA ILE A 106 1.47 9.48 -0.16
C ILE A 106 1.80 10.00 1.24
N SER A 107 1.62 11.30 1.46
CA SER A 107 1.87 11.94 2.75
C SER A 107 0.82 11.56 3.79
N ASN A 108 1.03 11.96 5.04
CA ASN A 108 0.14 11.62 6.15
C ASN A 108 -1.28 12.21 5.96
N ASN A 109 -2.26 11.57 6.59
CA ASN A 109 -3.63 12.07 6.69
C ASN A 109 -4.32 12.29 5.34
N ILE A 110 -4.15 11.35 4.44
CA ILE A 110 -4.75 11.38 3.09
C ILE A 110 -5.74 10.24 2.94
N VAL A 111 -6.83 10.52 2.24
CA VAL A 111 -7.84 9.53 1.83
C VAL A 111 -7.80 9.40 0.31
N VAL A 112 -7.71 8.18 -0.17
CA VAL A 112 -7.83 7.86 -1.60
C VAL A 112 -9.12 7.08 -1.81
N GLY A 113 -9.98 7.57 -2.68
CA GLY A 113 -11.26 6.95 -3.00
C GLY A 113 -11.12 5.62 -3.72
N ALA A 114 -12.12 4.76 -3.59
CA ALA A 114 -12.16 3.45 -4.22
C ALA A 114 -12.01 3.53 -5.75
N GLY A 115 -11.37 2.53 -6.36
CA GLY A 115 -11.22 2.44 -7.80
C GLY A 115 -10.26 3.46 -8.41
N SER A 116 -9.47 4.15 -7.60
CA SER A 116 -8.53 5.16 -8.07
C SER A 116 -7.23 4.54 -8.58
N THR A 117 -6.51 5.32 -9.40
CA THR A 117 -5.14 4.99 -9.80
C THR A 117 -4.23 6.14 -9.41
N VAL A 118 -3.36 5.91 -8.42
CA VAL A 118 -2.44 6.93 -7.91
C VAL A 118 -1.14 6.86 -8.70
N THR A 119 -0.91 7.86 -9.53
CA THR A 119 0.22 7.91 -10.48
C THR A 119 1.29 8.93 -10.09
N LYS A 120 1.01 9.81 -9.15
CA LYS A 120 1.91 10.89 -8.70
C LYS A 120 1.88 10.98 -7.18
N ASP A 121 2.91 11.62 -6.62
CA ASP A 121 2.95 11.92 -5.19
C ASP A 121 1.73 12.72 -4.75
N LEU A 122 1.17 12.34 -3.59
CA LEU A 122 0.07 13.05 -2.96
C LEU A 122 0.63 13.73 -1.69
N ASN A 123 0.75 15.06 -1.73
CA ASN A 123 1.44 15.82 -0.67
C ASN A 123 0.49 16.64 0.20
N ILE A 124 -0.67 17.02 -0.30
CA ILE A 124 -1.63 17.86 0.41
C ILE A 124 -2.63 16.97 1.14
N LYS A 125 -2.80 17.21 2.44
CA LYS A 125 -3.81 16.53 3.24
C LYS A 125 -5.19 16.73 2.61
N GLY A 126 -5.87 15.64 2.29
CA GLY A 126 -7.15 15.74 1.60
C GLY A 126 -7.69 14.42 1.10
N ILE A 127 -8.73 14.50 0.32
CA ILE A 127 -9.39 13.39 -0.36
C ILE A 127 -9.05 13.46 -1.85
N TYR A 128 -8.53 12.35 -2.36
CA TYR A 128 -8.16 12.18 -3.77
C TYR A 128 -8.99 11.06 -4.37
N ALA A 129 -9.33 11.16 -5.64
CA ALA A 129 -10.01 10.07 -6.35
C ALA A 129 -9.81 10.17 -7.86
N GLY A 130 -10.07 9.09 -8.56
CA GLY A 130 -10.09 9.01 -10.01
C GLY A 130 -8.89 8.30 -10.62
N ASN A 131 -8.86 8.29 -11.94
CA ASN A 131 -7.75 7.74 -12.73
C ASN A 131 -7.36 8.77 -13.82
N PRO A 132 -6.22 9.48 -13.68
CA PRO A 132 -5.37 9.49 -12.48
C PRO A 132 -6.05 10.16 -11.27
N ALA A 133 -5.67 9.75 -10.08
CA ALA A 133 -6.22 10.33 -8.85
C ALA A 133 -5.85 11.81 -8.73
N LYS A 134 -6.85 12.64 -8.42
CA LYS A 134 -6.71 14.09 -8.24
C LYS A 134 -7.35 14.53 -6.95
N LEU A 135 -6.88 15.64 -6.40
CA LEU A 135 -7.44 16.23 -5.18
C LEU A 135 -8.91 16.63 -5.43
N ILE A 136 -9.80 16.08 -4.62
CA ILE A 136 -11.24 16.42 -4.62
C ILE A 136 -11.50 17.58 -3.65
N ARG A 137 -10.96 17.47 -2.42
CA ARG A 137 -11.02 18.54 -1.44
C ARG A 137 -9.96 18.36 -0.35
N GLN A 138 -9.56 19.44 0.26
CA GLN A 138 -8.67 19.43 1.42
C GLN A 138 -9.43 19.02 2.69
N LEU A 139 -8.71 18.42 3.63
CA LEU A 139 -9.21 18.06 4.95
C LEU A 139 -8.62 18.97 6.04
#